data_bbd118aefb0f0f3b19722c8e02c52e1f
#
_entry.id   bbd118aefb0f0f3b19722c8e02c52e1f
#
_cell.length_a   1.000
_cell.length_b   1.000
_cell.length_c   1.000
_cell.angle_alpha   90.00
_cell.angle_beta   90.00
_cell.angle_gamma   90.00
#
_symmetry.space_group_name_H-M   'P 1'
#
loop_
_entity.id
_entity.type
_entity.pdbx_description
1 polymer ?
#
loop_
_entity_poly.entity_id
_entity_poly.type
_entity_poly.pdbx_seq_one_letter_code
_entity_poly.pdbx_strand_id
1 'polypeptide(L)'
;MKLLLRIVVGGTLALVLGTVPAQAKDPNNPTWWDKYQYLAKGGSIATGSATVSTTVGQTNVNVSNECGPQSETYITLDPNRPSTLAAGSNEIFRLPMRGYFSSDGGATWGGVDLPLPPPKGNGTDFGSDPTLAFDTRGNAYYGYIVVFFGNGSGINGTATAVARSQDGGRTYPSVTYFSLEGGTNHFNDKPMITADTNVASPFRDRVYIAWDAAAGGSIGGGIRVAASADGGATFTVNRADEPSGPGRAIGAVPFVGPGGGLYVAWNDFAANTIAFNRSFDGGATWGQEGLIASKRIPFDIAIPAESFRAALVYPACDTDRSTGTHRGRLYCSWMDLTDAGTTDILLSFSDDQGAHWSSPAGVGDRLTAPADRFNQWLSVDPVTGAVTVSYYDTRNDRTGARYETDVYLARSTDGAGSWSADARVTTARSNEHDCGGVFPCSGINYGNQQGDYEGLVSYGGVSHPIWTDSRLQLAPATGCSRGLAMEEVFTATVR
;
A
#
# COMPACT_ATOMS: atom_id res chain seq x y z
N MET A 1 27.64 12.58 50.66
CA MET A 1 27.20 11.37 49.99
C MET A 1 25.88 11.75 49.30
N LYS A 2 25.93 12.19 48.03
CA LYS A 2 24.79 12.68 47.23
C LYS A 2 24.27 11.52 46.40
N LEU A 3 23.05 11.08 46.68
CA LEU A 3 22.30 10.07 45.95
C LEU A 3 21.73 10.69 44.71
N LEU A 4 22.21 10.31 43.54
CA LEU A 4 21.64 10.70 42.24
C LEU A 4 20.45 9.78 41.96
N LEU A 5 19.27 10.34 42.05
CA LEU A 5 18.02 9.72 41.63
C LEU A 5 17.96 9.82 40.08
N ARG A 6 18.12 8.73 39.36
CA ARG A 6 17.82 8.65 37.93
C ARG A 6 16.31 8.50 37.78
N ILE A 7 15.67 9.54 37.32
CA ILE A 7 14.28 9.49 36.87
C ILE A 7 14.30 8.81 35.49
N VAL A 8 13.78 7.60 35.41
CA VAL A 8 13.42 6.97 34.15
C VAL A 8 12.10 7.60 33.75
N VAL A 9 12.15 8.51 32.79
CA VAL A 9 10.94 9.03 32.13
C VAL A 9 10.49 7.95 31.16
N GLY A 10 9.51 7.17 31.57
CA GLY A 10 8.72 6.34 30.68
C GLY A 10 7.89 7.28 29.79
N GLY A 11 8.38 7.54 28.59
CA GLY A 11 7.60 8.26 27.59
C GLY A 11 6.51 7.34 27.05
N THR A 12 5.29 7.48 27.54
CA THR A 12 4.09 7.14 26.78
C THR A 12 4.08 8.07 25.59
N LEU A 13 4.39 7.54 24.40
CA LEU A 13 4.13 8.20 23.13
C LEU A 13 2.59 8.20 22.95
N ALA A 14 1.92 9.16 23.63
CA ALA A 14 0.62 9.57 23.20
C ALA A 14 0.86 10.23 21.84
N LEU A 15 0.24 9.73 20.77
CA LEU A 15 0.05 10.49 19.56
C LEU A 15 -0.79 11.72 19.96
N VAL A 16 -0.10 12.74 20.46
CA VAL A 16 -0.68 14.05 20.56
C VAL A 16 -0.72 14.54 19.12
N LEU A 17 -1.87 14.39 18.47
CA LEU A 17 -2.26 15.28 17.40
C LEU A 17 -2.36 16.68 18.03
N GLY A 18 -1.20 17.21 18.44
CA GLY A 18 -1.08 18.59 18.83
C GLY A 18 -1.53 19.40 17.63
N THR A 19 -2.39 20.39 17.88
CA THR A 19 -2.59 21.48 16.96
C THR A 19 -1.21 22.03 16.65
N VAL A 20 -0.60 21.54 15.56
CA VAL A 20 0.61 22.15 15.01
C VAL A 20 0.19 23.57 14.70
N PRO A 21 0.79 24.61 15.34
CA PRO A 21 0.52 25.99 14.94
C PRO A 21 0.73 26.01 13.44
N ALA A 22 -0.20 26.63 12.73
CA ALA A 22 -0.11 26.78 11.28
C ALA A 22 1.19 27.52 10.97
N GLN A 23 2.29 26.78 10.91
CA GLN A 23 3.49 27.23 10.28
C GLN A 23 3.07 27.47 8.84
N ALA A 24 3.40 28.65 8.31
CA ALA A 24 3.24 28.90 6.88
C ALA A 24 4.01 27.78 6.16
N LYS A 25 3.30 26.77 5.68
CA LYS A 25 3.92 25.62 5.07
C LYS A 25 4.52 26.03 3.75
N ASP A 26 5.65 25.44 3.47
CA ASP A 26 6.27 25.53 2.16
C ASP A 26 5.25 25.03 1.11
N PRO A 27 4.85 25.86 0.13
CA PRO A 27 3.92 25.45 -0.91
C PRO A 27 4.45 24.30 -1.77
N ASN A 28 5.72 23.95 -1.62
CA ASN A 28 6.39 22.87 -2.33
C ASN A 28 6.50 21.58 -1.48
N ASN A 29 5.88 21.53 -0.32
CA ASN A 29 5.79 20.34 0.53
C ASN A 29 4.32 19.99 0.81
N PRO A 30 3.59 19.47 -0.19
CA PRO A 30 2.19 19.16 -0.03
C PRO A 30 1.99 17.98 0.93
N THR A 31 1.18 18.23 1.93
CA THR A 31 0.57 17.23 2.80
C THR A 31 -0.93 17.18 2.48
N TRP A 32 -1.67 16.28 3.10
CA TRP A 32 -3.14 16.29 2.97
C TRP A 32 -3.76 17.66 3.28
N TRP A 33 -3.20 18.38 4.23
CA TRP A 33 -3.63 19.73 4.53
C TRP A 33 -3.33 20.72 3.40
N ASP A 34 -2.19 20.60 2.77
CA ASP A 34 -1.82 21.44 1.63
C ASP A 34 -2.66 21.09 0.41
N LYS A 35 -2.93 19.80 0.17
CA LYS A 35 -3.92 19.37 -0.84
C LYS A 35 -5.28 20.03 -0.58
N TYR A 36 -5.77 19.95 0.64
CA TYR A 36 -7.02 20.61 1.03
C TYR A 36 -6.98 22.11 0.75
N GLN A 37 -5.95 22.82 1.22
CA GLN A 37 -5.83 24.26 1.04
C GLN A 37 -5.74 24.65 -0.44
N TYR A 38 -4.99 23.89 -1.22
CA TYR A 38 -4.86 24.11 -2.68
C TYR A 38 -6.21 23.98 -3.38
N LEU A 39 -6.92 22.91 -3.13
CA LEU A 39 -8.22 22.63 -3.75
C LEU A 39 -9.30 23.59 -3.26
N ALA A 40 -9.34 23.93 -1.96
CA ALA A 40 -10.30 24.88 -1.39
C ALA A 40 -10.15 26.31 -1.96
N LYS A 41 -8.95 26.66 -2.46
CA LYS A 41 -8.71 27.93 -3.16
C LYS A 41 -9.03 27.88 -4.66
N GLY A 42 -9.63 26.80 -5.13
CA GLY A 42 -9.99 26.60 -6.54
C GLY A 42 -8.80 26.13 -7.39
N GLY A 43 -7.73 25.64 -6.76
CA GLY A 43 -6.63 25.00 -7.47
C GLY A 43 -7.13 23.71 -8.13
N SER A 44 -6.76 23.50 -9.37
CA SER A 44 -6.94 22.23 -10.07
C SER A 44 -5.75 22.02 -10.99
N ILE A 45 -5.32 20.77 -11.10
CA ILE A 45 -4.39 20.38 -12.15
C ILE A 45 -5.23 19.88 -13.30
N ALA A 46 -4.98 20.46 -14.48
CA ALA A 46 -5.63 19.99 -15.70
C ALA A 46 -5.19 18.54 -15.93
N THR A 47 -6.16 17.66 -15.92
CA THR A 47 -5.94 16.25 -16.17
C THR A 47 -5.91 16.02 -17.66
N GLY A 48 -4.77 15.63 -18.17
CA GLY A 48 -4.72 14.94 -19.46
C GLY A 48 -5.37 13.57 -19.29
N SER A 49 -6.11 13.10 -20.27
CA SER A 49 -6.45 11.68 -20.34
C SER A 49 -5.13 10.91 -20.39
N ALA A 50 -4.96 9.91 -19.54
CA ALA A 50 -3.84 9.00 -19.66
C ALA A 50 -3.86 8.37 -21.04
N THR A 51 -3.02 8.88 -21.93
CA THR A 51 -2.80 8.30 -23.26
C THR A 51 -1.40 7.76 -23.26
N VAL A 52 -1.33 6.50 -23.40
CA VAL A 52 -0.18 5.66 -23.26
C VAL A 52 0.92 5.97 -24.23
N SER A 53 2.14 5.95 -23.73
CA SER A 53 3.35 5.79 -24.52
C SER A 53 3.82 4.34 -24.46
N THR A 54 3.86 3.67 -25.58
CA THR A 54 4.45 2.35 -25.70
C THR A 54 5.91 2.44 -26.13
N THR A 55 6.79 1.77 -25.41
CA THR A 55 8.16 1.53 -25.90
C THR A 55 8.47 0.03 -25.79
N VAL A 56 9.08 -0.56 -26.81
CA VAL A 56 9.33 -2.00 -26.93
C VAL A 56 10.65 -2.38 -26.27
N GLY A 57 10.63 -3.40 -25.41
CA GLY A 57 11.79 -3.92 -24.65
C GLY A 57 11.33 -4.33 -23.26
N GLN A 58 12.21 -4.63 -22.31
CA GLN A 58 11.78 -4.67 -20.90
C GLN A 58 11.33 -3.23 -20.53
N THR A 59 10.07 -3.01 -20.65
CA THR A 59 9.53 -1.69 -20.80
C THR A 59 8.87 -1.31 -19.50
N ASN A 60 9.38 -0.28 -18.85
CA ASN A 60 8.61 0.39 -17.84
C ASN A 60 7.54 1.23 -18.54
N VAL A 61 6.30 1.01 -18.19
CA VAL A 61 5.15 1.73 -18.75
C VAL A 61 4.71 2.75 -17.73
N ASN A 62 4.63 4.03 -18.13
CA ASN A 62 4.02 5.07 -17.32
C ASN A 62 2.52 4.87 -17.32
N VAL A 63 1.95 4.54 -16.17
CA VAL A 63 0.54 4.23 -15.98
C VAL A 63 -0.29 5.50 -15.80
N SER A 64 0.19 6.42 -14.98
CA SER A 64 -0.51 7.67 -14.68
C SER A 64 -0.40 8.67 -15.83
N ASN A 65 0.80 8.94 -16.31
CA ASN A 65 1.10 9.93 -17.34
C ASN A 65 0.32 11.25 -17.15
N GLU A 66 0.35 11.77 -15.94
CA GLU A 66 -0.42 12.94 -15.50
C GLU A 66 0.46 14.01 -14.88
N CYS A 67 -0.04 15.23 -14.81
CA CYS A 67 0.63 16.30 -14.07
C CYS A 67 0.37 16.19 -12.58
N GLY A 68 1.40 16.29 -11.76
CA GLY A 68 1.33 16.20 -10.32
C GLY A 68 1.83 14.87 -9.80
N PRO A 69 2.24 14.82 -8.54
CA PRO A 69 2.79 13.62 -7.94
C PRO A 69 1.71 12.60 -7.58
N GLN A 70 2.02 11.34 -7.82
CA GLN A 70 1.29 10.17 -7.37
C GLN A 70 2.17 9.33 -6.44
N SER A 71 1.56 8.60 -5.52
CA SER A 71 2.25 7.67 -4.61
C SER A 71 1.33 6.55 -4.15
N GLU A 72 1.89 5.60 -3.40
CA GLU A 72 1.12 4.49 -2.80
C GLU A 72 0.29 3.74 -3.85
N THR A 73 1.01 3.07 -4.72
CA THR A 73 0.43 2.43 -5.89
C THR A 73 -0.09 1.04 -5.57
N TYR A 74 -1.16 0.61 -6.20
CA TYR A 74 -1.69 -0.74 -6.08
C TYR A 74 -2.14 -1.30 -7.42
N ILE A 75 -2.01 -2.63 -7.62
CA ILE A 75 -2.38 -3.32 -8.85
C ILE A 75 -3.01 -4.67 -8.59
N THR A 76 -3.95 -5.05 -9.43
CA THR A 76 -4.60 -6.36 -9.44
C THR A 76 -4.98 -6.78 -10.86
N LEU A 77 -5.36 -8.04 -11.05
CA LEU A 77 -5.82 -8.57 -12.35
C LEU A 77 -7.09 -9.41 -12.20
N ASP A 78 -7.86 -9.48 -13.29
CA ASP A 78 -9.01 -10.38 -13.40
C ASP A 78 -8.52 -11.84 -13.56
N PRO A 79 -8.80 -12.74 -12.59
CA PRO A 79 -8.30 -14.11 -12.65
C PRO A 79 -8.83 -14.92 -13.85
N ASN A 80 -9.95 -14.51 -14.45
CA ASN A 80 -10.51 -15.14 -15.64
C ASN A 80 -9.97 -14.54 -16.95
N ARG A 81 -9.45 -13.32 -16.87
CA ARG A 81 -8.88 -12.58 -18.01
C ARG A 81 -7.59 -11.89 -17.56
N PRO A 82 -6.48 -12.61 -17.39
CA PRO A 82 -5.24 -12.07 -16.80
C PRO A 82 -4.62 -10.89 -17.59
N SER A 83 -5.06 -10.65 -18.82
CA SER A 83 -4.71 -9.44 -19.57
C SER A 83 -5.50 -8.19 -19.12
N THR A 84 -6.53 -8.34 -18.29
CA THR A 84 -7.30 -7.23 -17.71
C THR A 84 -6.72 -6.90 -16.36
N LEU A 85 -6.13 -5.71 -16.24
CA LEU A 85 -5.50 -5.20 -15.03
C LEU A 85 -6.25 -3.94 -14.58
N ALA A 86 -6.31 -3.75 -13.28
CA ALA A 86 -6.76 -2.50 -12.66
C ALA A 86 -5.72 -2.05 -11.63
N ALA A 87 -5.51 -0.74 -11.55
CA ALA A 87 -4.55 -0.14 -10.63
C ALA A 87 -5.08 1.18 -10.06
N GLY A 88 -4.40 1.72 -9.08
CA GLY A 88 -4.71 3.00 -8.45
C GLY A 88 -3.51 3.61 -7.77
N SER A 89 -3.60 4.89 -7.46
CA SER A 89 -2.59 5.64 -6.72
C SER A 89 -3.24 6.75 -5.89
N ASN A 90 -2.49 7.22 -4.90
CA ASN A 90 -2.78 8.51 -4.27
C ASN A 90 -2.53 9.64 -5.27
N GLU A 91 -3.46 10.58 -5.28
CA GLU A 91 -3.39 11.78 -6.10
C GLU A 91 -3.17 12.99 -5.21
N ILE A 92 -2.03 13.66 -5.33
CA ILE A 92 -1.69 14.73 -4.40
C ILE A 92 -2.38 16.05 -4.76
N PHE A 93 -2.47 16.37 -6.04
CA PHE A 93 -3.07 17.64 -6.49
C PHE A 93 -4.43 17.50 -7.17
N ARG A 94 -5.04 16.31 -7.09
CA ARG A 94 -6.39 16.06 -7.60
C ARG A 94 -7.35 15.79 -6.45
N LEU A 95 -8.61 16.17 -6.61
CA LEU A 95 -9.65 15.87 -5.62
C LEU A 95 -10.10 14.41 -5.70
N PRO A 96 -10.54 13.87 -6.87
CA PRO A 96 -10.95 12.47 -6.96
C PRO A 96 -9.76 11.50 -6.86
N MET A 97 -10.03 10.29 -6.37
CA MET A 97 -9.14 9.16 -6.56
C MET A 97 -9.05 8.79 -8.03
N ARG A 98 -7.90 8.28 -8.44
CA ARG A 98 -7.64 7.85 -9.82
C ARG A 98 -7.54 6.33 -9.88
N GLY A 99 -8.37 5.74 -10.74
CA GLY A 99 -8.24 4.36 -11.16
C GLY A 99 -7.57 4.27 -12.53
N TYR A 100 -6.79 3.22 -12.74
CA TYR A 100 -6.16 2.91 -14.01
C TYR A 100 -6.61 1.53 -14.46
N PHE A 101 -6.68 1.31 -15.78
CA PHE A 101 -7.08 0.03 -16.36
C PHE A 101 -6.27 -0.30 -17.60
N SER A 102 -6.00 -1.59 -17.77
CA SER A 102 -5.41 -2.17 -18.98
C SER A 102 -6.24 -3.37 -19.43
N SER A 103 -6.28 -3.66 -20.73
CA SER A 103 -6.91 -4.85 -21.29
C SER A 103 -5.97 -5.70 -22.15
N ASP A 104 -4.70 -5.35 -22.19
CA ASP A 104 -3.67 -5.96 -23.04
C ASP A 104 -2.44 -6.43 -22.24
N GLY A 105 -2.65 -6.77 -20.94
CA GLY A 105 -1.58 -7.27 -20.08
C GLY A 105 -0.59 -6.20 -19.65
N GLY A 106 -1.06 -4.96 -19.47
CA GLY A 106 -0.25 -3.84 -18.99
C GLY A 106 0.57 -3.14 -20.07
N ALA A 107 0.36 -3.47 -21.35
CA ALA A 107 1.07 -2.79 -22.44
C ALA A 107 0.54 -1.37 -22.66
N THR A 108 -0.78 -1.18 -22.47
CA THR A 108 -1.41 0.13 -22.54
C THR A 108 -2.37 0.35 -21.38
N TRP A 109 -2.51 1.61 -20.94
CA TRP A 109 -3.33 1.98 -19.80
C TRP A 109 -4.26 3.15 -20.10
N GLY A 110 -5.43 3.12 -19.51
CA GLY A 110 -6.34 4.26 -19.43
C GLY A 110 -6.56 4.66 -17.98
N GLY A 111 -7.06 5.87 -17.76
CA GLY A 111 -7.36 6.37 -16.42
C GLY A 111 -8.81 6.81 -16.28
N VAL A 112 -9.36 6.71 -15.08
CA VAL A 112 -10.73 7.11 -14.72
C VAL A 112 -10.74 7.76 -13.34
N ASP A 113 -11.52 8.84 -13.20
CA ASP A 113 -11.78 9.43 -11.89
C ASP A 113 -12.88 8.66 -11.18
N LEU A 114 -12.65 8.32 -9.91
CA LEU A 114 -13.68 7.75 -9.07
C LEU A 114 -14.68 8.84 -8.65
N PRO A 115 -15.98 8.49 -8.41
CA PRO A 115 -16.94 9.43 -7.86
C PRO A 115 -16.44 10.06 -6.56
N LEU A 116 -16.61 11.37 -6.42
CA LEU A 116 -16.34 12.06 -5.17
C LEU A 116 -17.31 11.58 -4.07
N PRO A 117 -16.87 11.55 -2.82
CA PRO A 117 -17.74 11.23 -1.71
C PRO A 117 -18.85 12.28 -1.57
N PRO A 118 -20.00 11.93 -0.99
CA PRO A 118 -21.00 12.91 -0.58
C PRO A 118 -20.35 13.96 0.33
N PRO A 119 -20.52 15.26 0.06
CA PRO A 119 -19.84 16.30 0.80
C PRO A 119 -20.27 16.30 2.29
N LYS A 120 -19.25 16.41 3.17
CA LYS A 120 -19.45 16.62 4.60
C LYS A 120 -18.82 17.96 4.99
N GLY A 121 -19.64 18.96 5.16
CA GLY A 121 -19.17 20.32 5.43
C GLY A 121 -19.05 21.15 4.14
N ASN A 122 -17.87 21.68 3.85
CA ASN A 122 -17.64 22.57 2.71
C ASN A 122 -17.46 21.88 1.35
N GLY A 123 -17.49 20.54 1.32
CA GLY A 123 -17.41 19.78 0.07
C GLY A 123 -15.98 19.59 -0.48
N THR A 124 -14.97 19.79 0.33
CA THR A 124 -13.55 19.55 -0.06
C THR A 124 -13.04 18.23 0.52
N ASP A 125 -13.85 17.20 0.42
CA ASP A 125 -13.52 15.86 0.92
C ASP A 125 -12.91 15.04 -0.21
N PHE A 126 -11.93 14.18 0.10
CA PHE A 126 -11.22 13.40 -0.91
C PHE A 126 -10.80 12.02 -0.40
N GLY A 127 -10.41 11.15 -1.33
CA GLY A 127 -9.91 9.82 -1.03
C GLY A 127 -8.40 9.75 -0.88
N SER A 128 -7.94 8.66 -0.22
CA SER A 128 -6.54 8.28 -0.08
C SER A 128 -6.40 6.76 0.08
N ASP A 129 -5.18 6.25 -0.01
CA ASP A 129 -4.78 4.87 0.25
C ASP A 129 -5.52 3.84 -0.60
N PRO A 130 -5.22 3.79 -1.91
CA PRO A 130 -5.88 2.88 -2.84
C PRO A 130 -5.49 1.42 -2.62
N THR A 131 -6.46 0.54 -2.79
CA THR A 131 -6.26 -0.92 -2.82
C THR A 131 -7.30 -1.55 -3.74
N LEU A 132 -6.92 -2.62 -4.47
CA LEU A 132 -7.81 -3.19 -5.47
C LEU A 132 -7.86 -4.72 -5.40
N ALA A 133 -9.02 -5.29 -5.76
CA ALA A 133 -9.20 -6.72 -5.93
C ALA A 133 -10.18 -7.02 -7.06
N PHE A 134 -10.06 -8.20 -7.70
CA PHE A 134 -11.08 -8.76 -8.59
C PHE A 134 -11.73 -9.97 -7.97
N ASP A 135 -13.02 -10.13 -8.19
CA ASP A 135 -13.73 -11.40 -7.93
C ASP A 135 -13.68 -12.33 -9.17
N THR A 136 -14.21 -13.54 -9.04
CA THR A 136 -14.26 -14.50 -10.17
C THR A 136 -15.37 -14.21 -11.18
N ARG A 137 -16.16 -13.15 -10.99
CA ARG A 137 -17.18 -12.65 -11.92
C ARG A 137 -16.64 -11.54 -12.80
N GLY A 138 -15.39 -11.11 -12.55
CA GLY A 138 -14.74 -10.01 -13.26
C GLY A 138 -15.14 -8.62 -12.75
N ASN A 139 -15.72 -8.52 -11.55
CA ASN A 139 -15.90 -7.23 -10.91
C ASN A 139 -14.58 -6.78 -10.28
N ALA A 140 -14.18 -5.54 -10.56
CA ALA A 140 -13.09 -4.89 -9.84
C ALA A 140 -13.65 -4.07 -8.68
N TYR A 141 -12.99 -4.17 -7.53
CA TYR A 141 -13.27 -3.41 -6.33
C TYR A 141 -12.09 -2.51 -6.03
N TYR A 142 -12.36 -1.23 -5.84
CA TYR A 142 -11.37 -0.21 -5.47
C TYR A 142 -11.69 0.26 -4.05
N GLY A 143 -10.89 -0.20 -3.07
CA GLY A 143 -10.98 0.21 -1.67
C GLY A 143 -10.14 1.45 -1.43
N TYR A 144 -10.59 2.34 -0.57
CA TYR A 144 -9.85 3.55 -0.17
C TYR A 144 -10.45 4.15 1.10
N ILE A 145 -9.72 5.05 1.75
CA ILE A 145 -10.29 5.91 2.79
C ILE A 145 -10.81 7.21 2.19
N VAL A 146 -11.83 7.77 2.80
CA VAL A 146 -12.28 9.14 2.54
C VAL A 146 -11.91 10.00 3.73
N VAL A 147 -11.25 11.11 3.47
CA VAL A 147 -10.88 12.11 4.47
C VAL A 147 -11.84 13.28 4.35
N PHE A 148 -12.54 13.58 5.45
CA PHE A 148 -13.45 14.72 5.54
C PHE A 148 -12.76 15.91 6.19
N PHE A 149 -12.88 17.05 5.56
CA PHE A 149 -12.39 18.32 6.10
C PHE A 149 -13.56 19.20 6.55
N GLY A 150 -13.63 19.44 7.85
CA GLY A 150 -14.61 20.39 8.41
C GLY A 150 -14.22 21.82 8.03
N ASN A 151 -15.15 22.67 7.84
CA ASN A 151 -15.14 24.13 7.56
C ASN A 151 -13.78 24.87 7.68
N GLY A 152 -12.68 24.31 7.15
CA GLY A 152 -11.35 24.92 7.18
C GLY A 152 -10.51 24.66 8.41
N SER A 153 -10.93 23.81 9.32
CA SER A 153 -10.29 23.61 10.64
C SER A 153 -9.46 22.31 10.75
N GLY A 154 -9.27 21.57 9.67
CA GLY A 154 -8.53 20.29 9.65
C GLY A 154 -9.44 19.08 9.42
N ILE A 155 -8.88 17.88 9.65
CA ILE A 155 -9.59 16.62 9.45
C ILE A 155 -10.80 16.53 10.39
N ASN A 156 -11.95 16.21 9.85
CA ASN A 156 -13.22 16.05 10.57
C ASN A 156 -13.77 14.60 10.42
N GLY A 157 -12.88 13.65 10.48
CA GLY A 157 -13.18 12.23 10.41
C GLY A 157 -12.82 11.59 9.07
N THR A 158 -12.99 10.29 9.01
CA THR A 158 -12.75 9.46 7.84
C THR A 158 -13.85 8.43 7.65
N ALA A 159 -13.95 7.86 6.47
CA ALA A 159 -14.76 6.69 6.18
C ALA A 159 -13.95 5.69 5.36
N THR A 160 -14.34 4.43 5.38
CA THR A 160 -13.87 3.43 4.42
C THR A 160 -14.82 3.42 3.23
N ALA A 161 -14.29 3.34 2.04
CA ALA A 161 -15.06 3.32 0.80
C ALA A 161 -14.64 2.14 -0.09
N VAL A 162 -15.60 1.57 -0.81
CA VAL A 162 -15.36 0.57 -1.84
C VAL A 162 -16.15 0.95 -3.08
N ALA A 163 -15.45 1.29 -4.15
CA ALA A 163 -16.03 1.50 -5.47
C ALA A 163 -16.02 0.19 -6.26
N ARG A 164 -17.09 -0.06 -7.03
CA ARG A 164 -17.23 -1.27 -7.84
C ARG A 164 -17.27 -0.93 -9.33
N SER A 165 -16.48 -1.69 -10.10
CA SER A 165 -16.49 -1.71 -11.56
C SER A 165 -16.94 -3.09 -12.06
N GLN A 166 -17.70 -3.09 -13.18
CA GLN A 166 -18.12 -4.33 -13.87
C GLN A 166 -17.54 -4.43 -15.29
N ASP A 167 -16.66 -3.51 -15.65
CA ASP A 167 -16.08 -3.36 -16.98
C ASP A 167 -14.54 -3.38 -16.98
N GLY A 168 -13.96 -4.02 -15.96
CA GLY A 168 -12.51 -4.18 -15.84
C GLY A 168 -11.79 -2.92 -15.36
N GLY A 169 -12.44 -2.09 -14.54
CA GLY A 169 -11.85 -0.88 -13.97
C GLY A 169 -12.02 0.37 -14.85
N ARG A 170 -12.78 0.29 -15.95
CA ARG A 170 -12.99 1.44 -16.84
C ARG A 170 -13.96 2.46 -16.26
N THR A 171 -14.95 2.00 -15.50
CA THR A 171 -15.89 2.87 -14.79
C THR A 171 -16.19 2.33 -13.40
N TYR A 172 -16.49 3.23 -12.46
CA TYR A 172 -16.88 2.92 -11.09
C TYR A 172 -18.22 3.60 -10.76
N PRO A 173 -19.34 3.07 -11.26
CA PRO A 173 -20.65 3.75 -11.15
C PRO A 173 -21.25 3.72 -9.75
N SER A 174 -20.74 2.87 -8.85
CA SER A 174 -21.23 2.75 -7.47
C SER A 174 -20.11 2.75 -6.47
N VAL A 175 -20.32 3.45 -5.35
CA VAL A 175 -19.41 3.48 -4.21
C VAL A 175 -20.21 3.24 -2.93
N THR A 176 -19.76 2.32 -2.12
CA THR A 176 -20.32 2.06 -0.78
C THR A 176 -19.40 2.68 0.26
N TYR A 177 -19.94 3.58 1.08
CA TYR A 177 -19.24 4.23 2.18
C TYR A 177 -19.72 3.62 3.50
N PHE A 178 -18.79 3.26 4.36
CA PHE A 178 -19.08 2.68 5.67
C PHE A 178 -17.99 3.02 6.68
N SER A 179 -18.16 2.60 7.94
CA SER A 179 -17.26 2.92 9.05
C SER A 179 -16.95 4.41 9.13
N LEU A 180 -18.01 5.23 9.04
CA LEU A 180 -17.90 6.67 9.16
C LEU A 180 -17.57 7.03 10.60
N GLU A 181 -16.37 7.54 10.80
CA GLU A 181 -15.89 8.08 12.08
C GLU A 181 -15.86 9.61 12.01
N GLY A 182 -16.39 10.26 13.03
CA GLY A 182 -16.46 11.72 13.11
C GLY A 182 -15.43 12.30 14.07
N GLY A 183 -14.87 13.45 13.73
CA GLY A 183 -13.93 14.20 14.58
C GLY A 183 -12.46 14.00 14.24
N THR A 184 -11.61 14.82 14.85
CA THR A 184 -10.18 14.93 14.52
C THR A 184 -9.33 13.76 15.01
N ASN A 185 -9.84 12.97 15.94
CA ASN A 185 -9.13 11.82 16.53
C ASN A 185 -9.66 10.49 16.01
N HIS A 186 -10.56 10.52 15.06
CA HIS A 186 -11.23 9.34 14.49
C HIS A 186 -10.74 9.13 13.07
N PHE A 187 -9.64 8.42 12.93
CA PHE A 187 -8.98 8.21 11.67
C PHE A 187 -8.93 6.71 11.34
N ASN A 188 -9.63 6.30 10.29
CA ASN A 188 -9.41 5.01 9.66
C ASN A 188 -8.27 5.17 8.67
N ASP A 189 -7.33 4.23 8.65
CA ASP A 189 -6.12 4.34 7.86
C ASP A 189 -5.76 3.01 7.21
N LYS A 190 -5.00 3.08 6.14
CA LYS A 190 -4.35 1.95 5.49
C LYS A 190 -5.28 0.77 5.15
N PRO A 191 -6.35 0.97 4.38
CA PRO A 191 -7.23 -0.12 3.98
C PRO A 191 -6.52 -1.03 2.97
N MET A 192 -6.70 -2.35 3.10
CA MET A 192 -6.31 -3.32 2.10
C MET A 192 -7.47 -4.26 1.79
N ILE A 193 -7.71 -4.52 0.49
CA ILE A 193 -8.84 -5.31 0.01
C ILE A 193 -8.37 -6.61 -0.63
N THR A 194 -9.17 -7.65 -0.45
CA THR A 194 -9.04 -8.91 -1.18
C THR A 194 -10.40 -9.47 -1.53
N ALA A 195 -10.46 -10.39 -2.48
CA ALA A 195 -11.65 -11.17 -2.79
C ALA A 195 -11.33 -12.66 -2.74
N ASP A 196 -12.28 -13.46 -2.29
CA ASP A 196 -12.14 -14.91 -2.32
C ASP A 196 -12.36 -15.44 -3.73
N THR A 197 -11.27 -15.67 -4.45
CA THR A 197 -11.29 -16.21 -5.82
C THR A 197 -11.21 -17.74 -5.88
N ASN A 198 -11.26 -18.43 -4.74
CA ASN A 198 -11.15 -19.88 -4.71
C ASN A 198 -12.45 -20.55 -5.15
N VAL A 199 -12.37 -21.34 -6.20
CA VAL A 199 -13.56 -22.00 -6.79
C VAL A 199 -14.28 -22.94 -5.81
N ALA A 200 -13.53 -23.60 -4.92
CA ALA A 200 -14.05 -24.54 -3.93
C ALA A 200 -14.43 -23.89 -2.59
N SER A 201 -14.24 -22.59 -2.43
CA SER A 201 -14.57 -21.89 -1.18
C SER A 201 -16.08 -21.73 -1.01
N PRO A 202 -16.62 -21.94 0.20
CA PRO A 202 -17.99 -21.58 0.53
C PRO A 202 -18.23 -20.07 0.54
N PHE A 203 -17.16 -19.28 0.53
CA PHE A 203 -17.20 -17.82 0.54
C PHE A 203 -16.74 -17.20 -0.78
N ARG A 204 -16.72 -17.99 -1.86
CA ARG A 204 -16.33 -17.53 -3.18
C ARG A 204 -17.01 -16.23 -3.56
N ASP A 205 -16.23 -15.29 -4.13
CA ASP A 205 -16.64 -13.93 -4.51
C ASP A 205 -17.01 -13.01 -3.34
N ARG A 206 -16.79 -13.43 -2.09
CA ARG A 206 -16.89 -12.53 -0.96
C ARG A 206 -15.71 -11.57 -0.97
N VAL A 207 -16.00 -10.30 -0.75
CA VAL A 207 -14.99 -9.22 -0.70
C VAL A 207 -14.69 -8.89 0.75
N TYR A 208 -13.42 -8.75 1.07
CA TYR A 208 -12.94 -8.39 2.40
C TYR A 208 -12.05 -7.16 2.31
N ILE A 209 -12.24 -6.21 3.20
CA ILE A 209 -11.36 -5.06 3.36
C ILE A 209 -10.97 -4.93 4.84
N ALA A 210 -9.69 -4.80 5.10
CA ALA A 210 -9.13 -4.62 6.44
C ALA A 210 -8.47 -3.25 6.55
N TRP A 211 -8.52 -2.63 7.73
CA TRP A 211 -7.88 -1.35 8.01
C TRP A 211 -7.58 -1.21 9.51
N ASP A 212 -6.79 -0.23 9.87
CA ASP A 212 -6.65 0.19 11.25
C ASP A 212 -7.59 1.35 11.58
N ALA A 213 -8.38 1.15 12.63
CA ALA A 213 -9.21 2.17 13.20
C ALA A 213 -8.46 2.88 14.32
N ALA A 214 -8.26 4.19 14.18
CA ALA A 214 -7.53 4.97 15.17
C ALA A 214 -8.29 5.08 16.50
N ALA A 215 -7.57 5.49 17.53
CA ALA A 215 -8.12 5.77 18.85
C ALA A 215 -9.28 6.76 18.77
N GLY A 216 -10.33 6.52 19.55
CA GLY A 216 -11.45 7.45 19.70
C GLY A 216 -12.64 7.16 18.77
N GLY A 217 -12.54 6.22 17.84
CA GLY A 217 -13.68 5.81 17.03
C GLY A 217 -14.82 5.18 17.83
N SER A 218 -16.02 5.10 17.23
CA SER A 218 -17.23 4.56 17.87
C SER A 218 -17.08 3.12 18.35
N ILE A 219 -16.18 2.36 17.74
CA ILE A 219 -15.88 0.96 18.06
C ILE A 219 -14.50 0.77 18.71
N GLY A 220 -13.82 1.86 19.09
CA GLY A 220 -12.45 1.88 19.58
C GLY A 220 -11.42 1.59 18.47
N GLY A 221 -10.14 1.78 18.76
CA GLY A 221 -9.06 1.52 17.81
C GLY A 221 -8.83 0.04 17.48
N GLY A 222 -7.80 -0.25 16.69
CA GLY A 222 -7.35 -1.59 16.34
C GLY A 222 -7.81 -2.07 14.95
N ILE A 223 -7.55 -3.33 14.63
CA ILE A 223 -7.79 -3.89 13.30
C ILE A 223 -9.26 -4.21 13.08
N ARG A 224 -9.80 -3.69 11.99
CA ARG A 224 -11.15 -3.95 11.51
C ARG A 224 -11.11 -4.70 10.19
N VAL A 225 -12.10 -5.56 10.02
CA VAL A 225 -12.34 -6.26 8.76
C VAL A 225 -13.81 -6.15 8.40
N ALA A 226 -14.09 -5.69 7.22
CA ALA A 226 -15.42 -5.69 6.64
C ALA A 226 -15.53 -6.80 5.60
N ALA A 227 -16.66 -7.50 5.61
CA ALA A 227 -16.99 -8.56 4.66
C ALA A 227 -18.27 -8.21 3.90
N SER A 228 -18.25 -8.39 2.58
CA SER A 228 -19.41 -8.25 1.71
C SER A 228 -19.68 -9.55 0.96
N ALA A 229 -20.91 -10.04 1.00
CA ALA A 229 -21.36 -11.22 0.27
C ALA A 229 -22.23 -10.84 -0.97
N ASP A 230 -22.49 -9.56 -1.18
CA ASP A 230 -23.41 -9.03 -2.20
C ASP A 230 -22.69 -8.16 -3.26
N GLY A 231 -21.39 -8.40 -3.43
CA GLY A 231 -20.60 -7.68 -4.43
C GLY A 231 -20.29 -6.24 -4.05
N GLY A 232 -20.06 -5.97 -2.77
CA GLY A 232 -19.68 -4.66 -2.26
C GLY A 232 -20.85 -3.69 -2.03
N ALA A 233 -22.10 -4.18 -2.13
CA ALA A 233 -23.26 -3.33 -1.88
C ALA A 233 -23.46 -3.05 -0.39
N THR A 234 -23.21 -4.04 0.46
CA THR A 234 -23.21 -3.87 1.92
C THR A 234 -22.01 -4.55 2.56
N PHE A 235 -21.60 -4.05 3.72
CA PHE A 235 -20.47 -4.57 4.50
C PHE A 235 -20.84 -4.80 5.96
N THR A 236 -20.45 -5.97 6.50
CA THR A 236 -20.49 -6.23 7.92
C THR A 236 -19.09 -6.09 8.48
N VAL A 237 -18.92 -5.24 9.49
CA VAL A 237 -17.63 -4.91 10.09
C VAL A 237 -17.45 -5.67 11.40
N ASN A 238 -16.31 -6.34 11.54
CA ASN A 238 -15.90 -7.01 12.76
C ASN A 238 -14.49 -6.59 13.19
N ARG A 239 -14.18 -6.76 14.47
CA ARG A 239 -12.83 -6.57 14.99
C ARG A 239 -12.03 -7.86 14.82
N ALA A 240 -10.82 -7.74 14.26
CA ALA A 240 -9.93 -8.89 14.02
C ALA A 240 -8.82 -9.02 15.07
N ASP A 241 -8.38 -7.94 15.68
CA ASP A 241 -7.39 -7.94 16.77
C ASP A 241 -8.05 -8.10 18.13
N GLU A 242 -7.28 -8.46 19.14
CA GLU A 242 -7.75 -8.44 20.53
C GLU A 242 -7.86 -7.00 21.06
N PRO A 243 -8.78 -6.74 22.02
CA PRO A 243 -9.00 -5.39 22.53
C PRO A 243 -7.86 -4.95 23.46
N SER A 244 -6.69 -4.78 22.91
CA SER A 244 -5.45 -4.44 23.62
C SER A 244 -5.16 -2.95 23.71
N GLY A 245 -6.10 -2.13 23.33
CA GLY A 245 -5.99 -0.68 23.32
C GLY A 245 -5.86 -0.12 21.90
N PRO A 246 -6.32 1.11 21.72
CA PRO A 246 -6.31 1.78 20.42
C PRO A 246 -4.90 2.22 20.01
N GLY A 247 -4.67 2.32 18.69
CA GLY A 247 -3.50 2.97 18.13
C GLY A 247 -2.18 2.21 18.27
N ARG A 248 -2.21 0.89 18.40
CA ARG A 248 -1.00 0.05 18.46
C ARG A 248 -0.74 -0.79 17.22
N ALA A 249 -1.70 -0.95 16.35
CA ALA A 249 -1.64 -1.77 15.14
C ALA A 249 -1.88 -0.93 13.90
N ILE A 250 -1.23 -1.27 12.79
CA ILE A 250 -1.37 -0.60 11.50
C ILE A 250 -1.03 -1.55 10.34
N GLY A 251 -1.49 -1.22 9.14
CA GLY A 251 -1.13 -1.94 7.91
C GLY A 251 -1.74 -3.33 7.82
N ALA A 252 -3.04 -3.41 8.05
CA ALA A 252 -3.80 -4.66 8.01
C ALA A 252 -3.95 -5.19 6.58
N VAL A 253 -3.40 -6.37 6.29
CA VAL A 253 -3.45 -7.03 4.97
C VAL A 253 -4.30 -8.29 5.05
N PRO A 254 -5.49 -8.34 4.41
CA PRO A 254 -6.32 -9.52 4.33
C PRO A 254 -5.88 -10.42 3.17
N PHE A 255 -5.87 -11.72 3.36
CA PHE A 255 -5.59 -12.72 2.31
C PHE A 255 -6.38 -14.01 2.57
N VAL A 256 -6.64 -14.78 1.50
CA VAL A 256 -7.57 -15.91 1.57
C VAL A 256 -6.88 -17.20 1.12
N GLY A 257 -6.99 -18.24 1.94
CA GLY A 257 -6.48 -19.57 1.64
C GLY A 257 -7.43 -20.41 0.77
N PRO A 258 -6.96 -21.56 0.24
CA PRO A 258 -7.68 -22.39 -0.74
C PRO A 258 -9.04 -22.90 -0.27
N GLY A 259 -9.27 -23.02 1.03
CA GLY A 259 -10.54 -23.46 1.62
C GLY A 259 -11.45 -22.33 2.06
N GLY A 260 -11.14 -21.08 1.71
CA GLY A 260 -11.89 -19.91 2.15
C GLY A 260 -11.55 -19.43 3.56
N GLY A 261 -10.49 -19.94 4.18
CA GLY A 261 -9.94 -19.38 5.41
C GLY A 261 -9.45 -17.96 5.14
N LEU A 262 -9.97 -17.00 5.87
CA LEU A 262 -9.57 -15.60 5.81
C LEU A 262 -8.51 -15.34 6.88
N TYR A 263 -7.42 -14.73 6.48
CA TYR A 263 -6.31 -14.31 7.34
C TYR A 263 -6.13 -12.80 7.22
N VAL A 264 -5.72 -12.16 8.31
CA VAL A 264 -5.32 -10.75 8.33
C VAL A 264 -4.04 -10.63 9.13
N ALA A 265 -3.01 -10.04 8.54
CA ALA A 265 -1.75 -9.74 9.21
C ALA A 265 -1.58 -8.22 9.35
N TRP A 266 -0.86 -7.78 10.38
CA TRP A 266 -0.61 -6.36 10.64
C TRP A 266 0.70 -6.13 11.40
N ASN A 267 1.17 -4.90 11.39
CA ASN A 267 2.23 -4.44 12.26
C ASN A 267 1.67 -4.06 13.63
N ASP A 268 2.01 -4.81 14.69
CA ASP A 268 1.85 -4.35 16.05
C ASP A 268 3.11 -3.59 16.48
N PHE A 269 3.06 -2.26 16.38
CA PHE A 269 4.22 -1.42 16.67
C PHE A 269 4.45 -1.23 18.18
N ALA A 270 3.49 -1.50 19.03
CA ALA A 270 3.68 -1.47 20.48
C ALA A 270 4.40 -2.73 21.00
N ALA A 271 4.09 -3.88 20.42
CA ALA A 271 4.76 -5.15 20.76
C ALA A 271 6.02 -5.41 19.93
N ASN A 272 6.30 -4.63 18.90
CA ASN A 272 7.36 -4.89 17.91
C ASN A 272 7.23 -6.25 17.23
N THR A 273 6.02 -6.56 16.75
CA THR A 273 5.74 -7.84 16.11
C THR A 273 4.99 -7.65 14.79
N ILE A 274 5.09 -8.64 13.93
CA ILE A 274 4.09 -8.88 12.89
C ILE A 274 3.11 -9.89 13.48
N ALA A 275 1.88 -9.44 13.67
CA ALA A 275 0.78 -10.20 14.25
C ALA A 275 -0.22 -10.60 13.17
N PHE A 276 -1.08 -11.56 13.46
CA PHE A 276 -2.15 -11.96 12.55
C PHE A 276 -3.33 -12.56 13.32
N ASN A 277 -4.46 -12.68 12.62
CA ASN A 277 -5.59 -13.49 13.07
C ASN A 277 -6.25 -14.18 11.86
N ARG A 278 -7.17 -15.11 12.14
CA ARG A 278 -7.83 -15.95 11.14
C ARG A 278 -9.30 -16.15 11.46
N SER A 279 -10.09 -16.27 10.39
CA SER A 279 -11.52 -16.57 10.42
C SER A 279 -11.82 -17.70 9.43
N PHE A 280 -12.68 -18.65 9.83
CA PHE A 280 -13.11 -19.76 8.98
C PHE A 280 -14.61 -19.71 8.66
N ASP A 281 -15.29 -18.64 9.00
CA ASP A 281 -16.70 -18.38 8.77
C ASP A 281 -16.97 -17.14 7.89
N GLY A 282 -15.95 -16.77 7.10
CA GLY A 282 -16.04 -15.65 6.16
C GLY A 282 -15.99 -14.28 6.82
N GLY A 283 -15.22 -14.13 7.90
CA GLY A 283 -15.00 -12.88 8.61
C GLY A 283 -16.03 -12.56 9.69
N ALA A 284 -16.94 -13.49 10.01
CA ALA A 284 -17.97 -13.28 11.02
C ALA A 284 -17.41 -13.38 12.44
N THR A 285 -16.51 -14.33 12.68
CA THR A 285 -15.80 -14.49 13.96
C THR A 285 -14.30 -14.66 13.73
N TRP A 286 -13.51 -14.32 14.73
CA TRP A 286 -12.06 -14.35 14.70
C TRP A 286 -11.52 -15.27 15.79
N GLY A 287 -10.41 -15.94 15.47
CA GLY A 287 -9.68 -16.76 16.43
C GLY A 287 -8.90 -15.93 17.45
N GLN A 288 -7.98 -16.58 18.14
CA GLN A 288 -7.01 -15.91 18.97
C GLN A 288 -5.92 -15.28 18.08
N GLU A 289 -5.50 -14.07 18.43
CA GLU A 289 -4.36 -13.39 17.81
C GLU A 289 -3.09 -14.25 17.90
N GLY A 290 -2.36 -14.34 16.80
CA GLY A 290 -1.13 -15.08 16.67
C GLY A 290 0.05 -14.20 16.31
N LEU A 291 1.26 -14.72 16.52
CA LEU A 291 2.53 -14.09 16.21
C LEU A 291 3.11 -14.70 14.95
N ILE A 292 3.43 -13.88 13.94
CA ILE A 292 4.25 -14.27 12.79
C ILE A 292 5.72 -14.16 13.14
N ALA A 293 6.16 -12.97 13.57
CA ALA A 293 7.54 -12.72 13.92
C ALA A 293 7.68 -11.51 14.86
N SER A 294 8.79 -11.50 15.62
CA SER A 294 9.28 -10.26 16.24
C SER A 294 10.12 -9.48 15.24
N LYS A 295 10.16 -8.17 15.35
CA LYS A 295 10.93 -7.27 14.50
C LYS A 295 11.65 -6.20 15.32
N ARG A 296 12.58 -5.50 14.69
CA ARG A 296 13.43 -4.48 15.32
C ARG A 296 12.88 -3.07 15.13
N ILE A 297 12.30 -2.78 13.97
CA ILE A 297 11.72 -1.48 13.65
C ILE A 297 10.26 -1.45 14.12
N PRO A 298 9.90 -0.62 15.10
CA PRO A 298 8.53 -0.61 15.62
C PRO A 298 7.49 -0.19 14.60
N PHE A 299 7.70 0.96 13.95
CA PHE A 299 6.75 1.56 13.04
C PHE A 299 7.40 1.99 11.73
N ASP A 300 8.40 2.87 11.82
CA ASP A 300 9.10 3.44 10.70
C ASP A 300 10.61 3.59 10.99
N ILE A 301 11.37 3.84 9.96
CA ILE A 301 12.78 4.19 10.04
C ILE A 301 13.14 5.18 8.93
N ALA A 302 13.76 6.30 9.30
CA ALA A 302 14.35 7.19 8.32
C ALA A 302 15.59 6.52 7.70
N ILE A 303 15.51 6.19 6.43
CA ILE A 303 16.61 5.72 5.59
C ILE A 303 17.02 6.83 4.62
N PRO A 304 18.24 6.82 4.07
CA PRO A 304 18.66 7.89 3.19
C PRO A 304 17.72 8.18 2.01
N ALA A 305 17.19 7.15 1.35
CA ALA A 305 16.26 7.32 0.24
C ALA A 305 14.90 7.90 0.69
N GLU A 306 14.43 7.53 1.89
CA GLU A 306 13.17 7.97 2.51
C GLU A 306 13.45 8.78 3.78
N SER A 307 14.25 9.83 3.66
CA SER A 307 14.73 10.60 4.82
C SER A 307 13.66 11.52 5.41
N PHE A 308 12.64 11.86 4.65
CA PHE A 308 11.57 12.76 5.06
C PHE A 308 10.30 12.01 5.46
N ARG A 309 9.81 11.12 4.60
CA ARG A 309 8.64 10.27 4.88
C ARG A 309 8.96 9.20 5.91
N ALA A 310 10.16 8.67 5.88
CA ALA A 310 10.61 7.42 6.46
C ALA A 310 9.99 6.18 5.78
N ALA A 311 10.70 5.07 5.80
CA ALA A 311 10.19 3.78 5.33
C ALA A 311 9.37 3.13 6.45
N LEU A 312 8.13 2.74 6.15
CA LEU A 312 7.20 2.17 7.12
C LEU A 312 7.23 0.63 7.07
N VAL A 313 7.00 0.01 8.22
CA VAL A 313 6.94 -1.46 8.30
C VAL A 313 5.51 -1.92 8.17
N TYR A 314 5.17 -2.41 6.97
CA TYR A 314 3.91 -3.10 6.72
C TYR A 314 4.15 -4.54 6.29
N PRO A 315 3.35 -5.52 6.76
CA PRO A 315 3.38 -6.85 6.18
C PRO A 315 2.75 -6.86 4.79
N ALA A 316 3.25 -7.70 3.91
CA ALA A 316 2.60 -8.11 2.67
C ALA A 316 2.47 -9.62 2.68
N CYS A 317 1.24 -10.14 2.61
CA CYS A 317 0.97 -11.56 2.80
C CYS A 317 0.06 -12.10 1.68
N ASP A 318 0.27 -13.36 1.31
CA ASP A 318 -0.59 -14.09 0.38
C ASP A 318 -0.49 -15.60 0.66
N THR A 319 -1.29 -16.40 -0.04
CA THR A 319 -1.39 -17.84 0.14
C THR A 319 -1.18 -18.57 -1.18
N ASP A 320 -0.50 -19.72 -1.14
CA ASP A 320 -0.45 -20.62 -2.28
C ASP A 320 -1.84 -21.25 -2.53
N ARG A 321 -2.51 -20.78 -3.55
CA ARG A 321 -3.80 -21.29 -4.04
C ARG A 321 -3.65 -22.23 -5.23
N SER A 322 -2.42 -22.49 -5.67
CA SER A 322 -2.12 -23.39 -6.76
C SER A 322 -2.49 -24.85 -6.44
N THR A 323 -2.26 -25.75 -7.37
CA THR A 323 -2.36 -27.19 -7.15
C THR A 323 -1.00 -27.82 -6.82
N GLY A 324 0.03 -27.00 -6.55
CA GLY A 324 1.39 -27.43 -6.28
C GLY A 324 1.58 -28.01 -4.87
N THR A 325 2.85 -28.34 -4.58
CA THR A 325 3.26 -29.03 -3.33
C THR A 325 3.00 -28.20 -2.08
N HIS A 326 3.05 -26.88 -2.22
CA HIS A 326 2.87 -25.95 -1.09
C HIS A 326 1.46 -25.35 -1.01
N ARG A 327 0.49 -25.99 -1.69
CA ARG A 327 -0.91 -25.53 -1.62
C ARG A 327 -1.37 -25.31 -0.17
N GLY A 328 -1.84 -24.10 0.12
CA GLY A 328 -2.32 -23.69 1.45
C GLY A 328 -1.24 -23.10 2.35
N ARG A 329 0.03 -23.07 1.92
CA ARG A 329 1.09 -22.37 2.64
C ARG A 329 0.80 -20.87 2.63
N LEU A 330 0.87 -20.27 3.81
CA LEU A 330 0.77 -18.84 4.04
C LEU A 330 2.16 -18.23 3.97
N TYR A 331 2.30 -17.08 3.35
CA TYR A 331 3.56 -16.32 3.29
C TYR A 331 3.30 -14.90 3.76
N CYS A 332 4.21 -14.36 4.56
CA CYS A 332 4.22 -12.95 4.94
C CYS A 332 5.64 -12.41 4.84
N SER A 333 5.80 -11.27 4.19
CA SER A 333 7.05 -10.52 4.11
C SER A 333 6.91 -9.16 4.78
N TRP A 334 8.02 -8.61 5.26
CA TRP A 334 8.10 -7.27 5.84
C TRP A 334 9.54 -6.75 5.77
N MET A 335 9.71 -5.46 5.89
CA MET A 335 11.00 -4.81 6.04
C MET A 335 11.45 -4.85 7.50
N ASP A 336 12.72 -5.12 7.75
CA ASP A 336 13.31 -4.98 9.09
C ASP A 336 14.78 -4.53 9.04
N LEU A 337 15.32 -4.16 10.20
CA LEU A 337 16.67 -3.67 10.36
C LEU A 337 17.67 -4.83 10.38
N THR A 338 18.75 -4.70 9.62
CA THR A 338 19.89 -5.62 9.64
C THR A 338 20.88 -5.27 10.76
N ASP A 339 21.85 -6.17 11.04
CA ASP A 339 22.93 -5.89 11.97
C ASP A 339 23.90 -4.81 11.45
N ALA A 340 23.90 -4.57 10.15
CA ALA A 340 24.70 -3.52 9.50
C ALA A 340 24.07 -2.12 9.58
N GLY A 341 22.87 -2.00 10.15
CA GLY A 341 22.13 -0.73 10.24
C GLY A 341 21.49 -0.29 8.92
N THR A 342 21.30 -1.21 8.00
CA THR A 342 20.51 -1.04 6.78
C THR A 342 19.19 -1.78 6.91
N THR A 343 18.24 -1.57 6.00
CA THR A 343 17.00 -2.34 5.94
C THR A 343 17.08 -3.49 4.93
N ASP A 344 16.39 -4.59 5.22
CA ASP A 344 16.27 -5.74 4.32
C ASP A 344 14.86 -6.34 4.40
N ILE A 345 14.48 -7.13 3.39
CA ILE A 345 13.18 -7.78 3.34
C ILE A 345 13.29 -9.19 3.91
N LEU A 346 12.45 -9.46 4.91
CA LEU A 346 12.31 -10.76 5.53
C LEU A 346 10.99 -11.41 5.13
N LEU A 347 10.96 -12.74 5.19
CA LEU A 347 9.77 -13.55 4.94
C LEU A 347 9.70 -14.69 5.94
N SER A 348 8.48 -14.99 6.40
CA SER A 348 8.10 -16.21 7.11
C SER A 348 6.95 -16.90 6.39
N PHE A 349 6.85 -18.22 6.55
CA PHE A 349 5.74 -19.01 6.02
C PHE A 349 5.15 -19.96 7.07
N SER A 350 3.92 -20.41 6.83
CA SER A 350 3.21 -21.39 7.65
C SER A 350 2.54 -22.45 6.79
N ASP A 351 2.69 -23.72 7.16
CA ASP A 351 2.05 -24.88 6.51
C ASP A 351 0.79 -25.37 7.24
N ASP A 352 0.46 -24.79 8.38
CA ASP A 352 -0.59 -25.23 9.28
C ASP A 352 -1.60 -24.13 9.62
N GLN A 353 -1.91 -23.31 8.63
CA GLN A 353 -2.88 -22.21 8.75
C GLN A 353 -2.51 -21.18 9.81
N GLY A 354 -1.22 -20.95 10.02
CA GLY A 354 -0.70 -19.98 10.96
C GLY A 354 -0.57 -20.48 12.40
N ALA A 355 -0.72 -21.80 12.66
CA ALA A 355 -0.45 -22.32 14.00
C ALA A 355 1.02 -22.23 14.36
N HIS A 356 1.92 -22.43 13.38
CA HIS A 356 3.36 -22.23 13.50
C HIS A 356 3.89 -21.51 12.29
N TRP A 357 4.89 -20.66 12.50
CA TRP A 357 5.58 -19.92 11.46
C TRP A 357 7.06 -20.28 11.42
N SER A 358 7.64 -20.30 10.22
CA SER A 358 9.08 -20.49 10.05
C SER A 358 9.86 -19.33 10.68
N SER A 359 11.12 -19.53 11.01
CA SER A 359 12.00 -18.43 11.34
C SER A 359 12.08 -17.47 10.14
N PRO A 360 12.13 -16.14 10.38
CA PRO A 360 12.33 -15.16 9.33
C PRO A 360 13.60 -15.43 8.52
N ALA A 361 13.50 -15.36 7.20
CA ALA A 361 14.60 -15.49 6.27
C ALA A 361 14.65 -14.32 5.29
N GLY A 362 15.84 -13.93 4.84
CA GLY A 362 15.99 -12.87 3.84
C GLY A 362 15.45 -13.27 2.48
N VAL A 363 14.87 -12.31 1.78
CA VAL A 363 14.33 -12.46 0.42
C VAL A 363 15.40 -12.11 -0.62
N GLY A 364 15.51 -12.92 -1.66
CA GLY A 364 16.37 -12.65 -2.82
C GLY A 364 17.87 -12.75 -2.53
N ASP A 365 18.65 -11.97 -3.28
CA ASP A 365 20.12 -12.00 -3.21
C ASP A 365 20.64 -11.49 -1.88
N ARG A 366 21.68 -12.17 -1.36
CA ARG A 366 22.42 -11.66 -0.21
C ARG A 366 23.38 -10.55 -0.65
N LEU A 367 23.12 -9.34 -0.19
CA LEU A 367 23.98 -8.20 -0.51
C LEU A 367 25.29 -8.23 0.30
N THR A 368 26.39 -7.88 -0.36
CA THR A 368 27.71 -7.78 0.24
C THR A 368 28.11 -6.34 0.58
N ALA A 369 27.46 -5.37 -0.05
CA ALA A 369 27.62 -3.94 0.22
C ALA A 369 26.38 -3.41 0.95
N PRO A 370 26.53 -2.37 1.79
CA PRO A 370 25.38 -1.75 2.45
C PRO A 370 24.39 -1.17 1.44
N ALA A 371 23.14 -1.61 1.51
CA ALA A 371 22.04 -1.08 0.75
C ALA A 371 20.76 -1.19 1.59
N ASP A 372 19.79 -0.34 1.34
CA ASP A 372 18.46 -0.40 1.94
C ASP A 372 17.49 -1.03 0.96
N ARG A 373 16.63 -1.92 1.48
CA ARG A 373 15.46 -2.49 0.79
C ARG A 373 14.22 -2.14 1.58
N PHE A 374 13.18 -1.65 0.92
CA PHE A 374 11.98 -1.16 1.60
C PHE A 374 10.73 -1.20 0.70
N ASN A 375 9.57 -0.91 1.26
CA ASN A 375 8.26 -0.88 0.61
C ASN A 375 8.02 -2.13 -0.24
N GLN A 376 8.19 -3.31 0.36
CA GLN A 376 8.00 -4.56 -0.34
C GLN A 376 6.51 -4.89 -0.53
N TRP A 377 6.21 -5.61 -1.62
CA TRP A 377 4.95 -6.31 -1.80
C TRP A 377 5.16 -7.76 -2.22
N LEU A 378 4.26 -8.65 -1.77
CA LEU A 378 4.32 -10.08 -2.02
C LEU A 378 3.09 -10.53 -2.80
N SER A 379 3.28 -11.40 -3.77
CA SER A 379 2.21 -12.08 -4.51
C SER A 379 2.58 -13.54 -4.73
N VAL A 380 1.64 -14.44 -4.47
CA VAL A 380 1.77 -15.86 -4.81
C VAL A 380 0.94 -16.14 -6.06
N ASP A 381 1.59 -16.63 -7.09
CA ASP A 381 0.94 -16.99 -8.35
C ASP A 381 -0.05 -18.16 -8.12
N PRO A 382 -1.36 -17.95 -8.30
CA PRO A 382 -2.36 -18.97 -8.01
C PRO A 382 -2.35 -20.15 -8.99
N VAL A 383 -1.59 -20.06 -10.10
CA VAL A 383 -1.45 -21.13 -11.10
C VAL A 383 -0.20 -21.96 -10.83
N THR A 384 0.93 -21.30 -10.59
CA THR A 384 2.23 -21.96 -10.48
C THR A 384 2.68 -22.20 -9.04
N GLY A 385 2.15 -21.48 -8.08
CA GLY A 385 2.60 -21.48 -6.68
C GLY A 385 3.90 -20.70 -6.46
N ALA A 386 4.41 -20.00 -7.48
CA ALA A 386 5.60 -19.19 -7.34
C ALA A 386 5.34 -18.00 -6.43
N VAL A 387 6.25 -17.78 -5.50
CA VAL A 387 6.26 -16.61 -4.60
C VAL A 387 7.11 -15.53 -5.23
N THR A 388 6.56 -14.34 -5.40
CA THR A 388 7.26 -13.20 -5.95
C THR A 388 7.19 -12.05 -4.95
N VAL A 389 8.32 -11.36 -4.76
CA VAL A 389 8.39 -10.16 -3.90
C VAL A 389 9.07 -9.05 -4.69
N SER A 390 8.43 -7.89 -4.78
CA SER A 390 9.01 -6.65 -5.30
C SER A 390 9.40 -5.73 -4.14
N TYR A 391 10.41 -4.89 -4.35
CA TYR A 391 10.86 -3.92 -3.35
C TYR A 391 11.76 -2.86 -3.99
N TYR A 392 11.82 -1.68 -3.39
CA TYR A 392 12.88 -0.72 -3.68
C TYR A 392 14.21 -1.17 -3.09
N ASP A 393 15.29 -0.83 -3.79
CA ASP A 393 16.65 -1.22 -3.43
C ASP A 393 17.65 -0.15 -3.84
N THR A 394 18.53 0.23 -2.92
CA THR A 394 19.55 1.25 -3.13
C THR A 394 20.91 0.68 -3.59
N ARG A 395 21.00 -0.61 -3.91
CA ARG A 395 22.27 -1.29 -4.28
C ARG A 395 23.00 -0.66 -5.47
N ASN A 396 22.28 0.04 -6.35
CA ASN A 396 22.85 0.69 -7.53
C ASN A 396 23.03 2.20 -7.35
N ASP A 397 22.94 2.69 -6.13
CA ASP A 397 23.13 4.12 -5.85
C ASP A 397 24.52 4.60 -6.33
N ARG A 398 24.54 5.74 -7.02
CA ARG A 398 25.75 6.37 -7.54
C ARG A 398 26.18 7.59 -6.73
N THR A 399 25.31 8.05 -5.84
CA THR A 399 25.58 9.21 -4.99
C THR A 399 26.56 8.88 -3.86
N GLY A 400 26.68 7.61 -3.50
CA GLY A 400 27.41 7.14 -2.34
C GLY A 400 26.67 7.37 -1.00
N ALA A 401 25.45 7.90 -1.07
CA ALA A 401 24.63 8.23 0.09
C ALA A 401 23.38 7.37 0.22
N ARG A 402 23.16 6.42 -0.68
CA ARG A 402 21.97 5.55 -0.79
C ARG A 402 20.68 6.34 -1.05
N TYR A 403 20.75 7.35 -1.91
CA TYR A 403 19.60 8.18 -2.32
C TYR A 403 18.87 7.62 -3.54
N GLU A 404 19.62 7.01 -4.48
CA GLU A 404 19.01 6.46 -5.69
C GLU A 404 18.44 5.08 -5.44
N THR A 405 17.23 4.85 -5.94
CA THR A 405 16.49 3.59 -5.82
C THR A 405 16.19 2.98 -7.17
N ASP A 406 16.19 1.67 -7.21
CA ASP A 406 15.63 0.83 -8.27
C ASP A 406 14.57 -0.09 -7.67
N VAL A 407 13.60 -0.53 -8.47
CA VAL A 407 12.71 -1.63 -8.08
C VAL A 407 13.31 -2.96 -8.55
N TYR A 408 13.36 -3.91 -7.63
CA TYR A 408 13.80 -5.28 -7.87
C TYR A 408 12.65 -6.27 -7.61
N LEU A 409 12.80 -7.46 -8.18
CA LEU A 409 11.88 -8.57 -8.02
C LEU A 409 12.68 -9.84 -7.74
N ALA A 410 12.36 -10.49 -6.63
CA ALA A 410 12.84 -11.82 -6.27
C ALA A 410 11.72 -12.84 -6.47
N ARG A 411 12.07 -14.03 -7.00
CA ARG A 411 11.12 -15.12 -7.25
C ARG A 411 11.62 -16.43 -6.64
N SER A 412 10.71 -17.15 -5.98
CA SER A 412 10.90 -18.53 -5.51
C SER A 412 9.86 -19.45 -6.16
N THR A 413 10.30 -20.63 -6.61
CA THR A 413 9.42 -21.67 -7.17
C THR A 413 9.37 -22.94 -6.31
N ASP A 414 10.03 -22.90 -5.15
CA ASP A 414 10.15 -24.02 -4.21
C ASP A 414 9.57 -23.70 -2.82
N GLY A 415 8.61 -22.76 -2.79
CA GLY A 415 7.91 -22.40 -1.56
C GLY A 415 8.73 -21.56 -0.60
N ALA A 416 9.55 -20.65 -1.10
CA ALA A 416 10.49 -19.78 -0.38
C ALA A 416 11.67 -20.54 0.25
N GLY A 417 11.99 -21.75 -0.24
CA GLY A 417 13.19 -22.49 0.16
C GLY A 417 14.46 -21.92 -0.45
N SER A 418 14.36 -21.40 -1.68
CA SER A 418 15.44 -20.68 -2.36
C SER A 418 14.86 -19.58 -3.27
N TRP A 419 15.71 -18.63 -3.65
CA TRP A 419 15.34 -17.50 -4.51
C TRP A 419 16.19 -17.51 -5.80
N SER A 420 15.57 -17.11 -6.91
CA SER A 420 16.33 -16.75 -8.11
C SER A 420 17.16 -15.49 -7.84
N ALA A 421 18.17 -15.22 -8.66
CA ALA A 421 18.84 -13.95 -8.67
C ALA A 421 17.82 -12.81 -8.85
N ASP A 422 18.00 -11.73 -8.09
CA ASP A 422 17.10 -10.57 -8.13
C ASP A 422 17.10 -9.93 -9.53
N ALA A 423 15.93 -9.78 -10.11
CA ALA A 423 15.76 -9.10 -11.38
C ALA A 423 15.54 -7.60 -11.14
N ARG A 424 16.42 -6.75 -11.67
CA ARG A 424 16.16 -5.31 -11.73
C ARG A 424 15.00 -5.05 -12.69
N VAL A 425 13.95 -4.39 -12.19
CA VAL A 425 12.74 -4.08 -12.96
C VAL A 425 12.83 -2.72 -13.61
N THR A 426 13.34 -1.73 -12.88
CA THR A 426 13.43 -0.34 -13.34
C THR A 426 14.47 -0.17 -14.45
N THR A 427 14.13 0.63 -15.47
CA THR A 427 15.05 1.04 -16.54
C THR A 427 15.76 2.38 -16.24
N ALA A 428 15.27 3.10 -15.26
CA ALA A 428 15.90 4.30 -14.70
C ALA A 428 15.75 4.27 -13.18
N ARG A 429 16.57 5.06 -12.48
CA ARG A 429 16.52 5.20 -11.03
C ARG A 429 15.61 6.35 -10.65
N SER A 430 14.99 6.20 -9.49
CA SER A 430 14.34 7.29 -8.76
C SER A 430 15.31 7.88 -7.76
N ASN A 431 15.20 9.18 -7.50
CA ASN A 431 15.97 9.86 -6.47
C ASN A 431 15.14 11.01 -5.90
N GLU A 432 14.59 10.81 -4.72
CA GLU A 432 13.76 11.81 -4.04
C GLU A 432 14.56 13.04 -3.53
N HIS A 433 15.88 13.02 -3.65
CA HIS A 433 16.78 14.13 -3.34
C HIS A 433 17.29 14.89 -4.59
N ASP A 434 17.03 14.35 -5.78
CA ASP A 434 17.46 14.99 -7.04
C ASP A 434 16.35 15.88 -7.56
N CYS A 435 16.45 17.15 -7.29
CA CYS A 435 15.45 18.09 -7.70
C CYS A 435 15.83 18.92 -8.93
N GLY A 436 17.05 18.81 -9.45
CA GLY A 436 17.51 19.70 -10.55
C GLY A 436 17.02 21.13 -10.37
N GLY A 437 16.84 21.58 -9.14
CA GLY A 437 16.20 22.82 -8.77
C GLY A 437 14.68 22.75 -8.68
N VAL A 438 14.08 21.54 -8.71
CA VAL A 438 12.63 21.34 -8.62
C VAL A 438 12.26 20.59 -7.35
N PHE A 439 12.53 19.30 -7.23
CA PHE A 439 12.07 18.48 -6.09
C PHE A 439 12.91 17.20 -5.98
N PRO A 440 13.11 16.68 -4.74
CA PRO A 440 12.84 17.22 -3.42
C PRO A 440 14.05 17.98 -2.87
N CYS A 441 14.30 19.16 -3.31
CA CYS A 441 15.38 19.98 -2.82
C CYS A 441 14.96 20.85 -1.66
N SER A 442 15.98 21.50 -1.05
CA SER A 442 15.76 22.52 -0.04
C SER A 442 14.65 23.50 -0.45
N GLY A 443 13.55 23.49 0.25
CA GLY A 443 12.37 24.31 0.00
C GLY A 443 11.27 23.65 -0.87
N ILE A 444 11.52 22.45 -1.40
CA ILE A 444 10.52 21.69 -2.14
C ILE A 444 10.51 20.27 -1.56
N ASN A 445 10.14 20.14 -0.33
CA ASN A 445 10.10 18.85 0.29
C ASN A 445 8.69 18.29 0.18
N TYR A 446 8.56 17.29 -0.66
CA TYR A 446 7.32 16.55 -0.82
C TYR A 446 7.19 15.49 0.28
N GLY A 447 6.26 15.72 1.21
CA GLY A 447 6.14 14.91 2.41
C GLY A 447 5.75 13.45 2.19
N ASN A 448 5.33 13.11 0.98
CA ASN A 448 4.88 11.76 0.67
C ASN A 448 5.95 10.91 -0.02
N GLN A 449 6.96 11.50 -0.62
CA GLN A 449 8.02 10.80 -1.35
C GLN A 449 7.45 9.62 -2.17
N GLN A 450 8.01 8.43 -2.08
CA GLN A 450 7.48 7.24 -2.75
C GLN A 450 6.20 6.67 -2.09
N GLY A 451 5.82 7.21 -0.93
CA GLY A 451 4.68 6.73 -0.15
C GLY A 451 5.03 5.53 0.72
N ASP A 452 3.99 4.86 1.21
CA ASP A 452 4.13 3.82 2.25
C ASP A 452 4.20 2.41 1.68
N TYR A 453 3.74 2.19 0.46
CA TYR A 453 3.64 0.86 -0.16
C TYR A 453 3.58 0.92 -1.67
N GLU A 454 3.85 -0.21 -2.26
CA GLU A 454 3.80 -0.51 -3.68
C GLU A 454 2.87 -1.70 -3.91
N GLY A 455 2.54 -2.00 -5.16
CA GLY A 455 1.70 -3.13 -5.52
C GLY A 455 2.44 -4.16 -6.36
N LEU A 456 1.99 -5.41 -6.27
CA LEU A 456 2.46 -6.52 -7.09
C LEU A 456 1.32 -7.52 -7.30
N VAL A 457 1.15 -8.00 -8.53
CA VAL A 457 0.28 -9.13 -8.81
C VAL A 457 0.98 -10.12 -9.73
N SER A 458 0.82 -11.43 -9.45
CA SER A 458 1.41 -12.51 -10.24
C SER A 458 0.35 -13.50 -10.70
N TYR A 459 0.43 -13.96 -11.96
CA TYR A 459 -0.47 -14.96 -12.52
C TYR A 459 0.16 -15.70 -13.71
N GLY A 460 0.16 -17.04 -13.69
CA GLY A 460 0.59 -17.87 -14.81
C GLY A 460 2.05 -17.66 -15.21
N GLY A 461 2.93 -17.39 -14.26
CA GLY A 461 4.34 -17.12 -14.46
C GLY A 461 4.69 -15.69 -14.86
N VAL A 462 3.69 -14.79 -14.91
CA VAL A 462 3.88 -13.37 -15.21
C VAL A 462 3.60 -12.55 -13.96
N SER A 463 4.46 -11.58 -13.68
CA SER A 463 4.33 -10.63 -12.55
C SER A 463 4.27 -9.20 -13.05
N HIS A 464 3.41 -8.41 -12.42
CA HIS A 464 3.24 -6.98 -12.69
C HIS A 464 3.50 -6.20 -11.39
N PRO A 465 4.75 -5.79 -11.11
CA PRO A 465 5.02 -4.79 -10.09
C PRO A 465 4.54 -3.42 -10.58
N ILE A 466 4.08 -2.60 -9.65
CA ILE A 466 3.71 -1.21 -9.89
C ILE A 466 4.34 -0.35 -8.78
N TRP A 467 4.89 0.81 -9.15
CA TRP A 467 5.66 1.62 -8.22
C TRP A 467 5.56 3.10 -8.53
N THR A 468 5.91 3.92 -7.54
CA THR A 468 6.11 5.36 -7.66
C THR A 468 7.52 5.64 -8.20
N ASP A 469 7.61 6.46 -9.24
CA ASP A 469 8.86 6.66 -9.97
C ASP A 469 9.11 8.15 -10.22
N SER A 470 10.22 8.65 -9.73
CA SER A 470 10.59 10.07 -9.84
C SER A 470 11.48 10.40 -11.04
N ARG A 471 11.68 9.46 -11.99
CA ARG A 471 12.53 9.69 -13.18
C ARG A 471 12.13 10.88 -14.06
N LEU A 472 10.85 11.30 -13.99
CA LEU A 472 10.32 12.41 -14.78
C LEU A 472 10.30 13.76 -14.07
N GLN A 473 10.73 13.83 -12.81
CA GLN A 473 10.71 15.12 -12.09
C GLN A 473 11.60 16.19 -12.73
N LEU A 474 12.67 15.81 -13.42
CA LEU A 474 13.56 16.73 -14.15
C LEU A 474 13.09 17.05 -15.57
N ALA A 475 12.23 16.20 -16.13
CA ALA A 475 11.71 16.32 -17.49
C ALA A 475 10.19 16.10 -17.47
N PRO A 476 9.41 17.08 -16.99
CA PRO A 476 7.98 16.95 -16.83
C PRO A 476 7.30 16.59 -18.15
N ALA A 477 6.22 15.82 -18.07
CA ALA A 477 5.41 15.46 -19.22
C ALA A 477 4.93 16.71 -19.98
N THR A 478 4.74 16.57 -21.29
CA THR A 478 4.32 17.69 -22.16
C THR A 478 3.00 18.28 -21.67
N GLY A 479 3.00 19.58 -21.40
CA GLY A 479 1.82 20.32 -20.93
C GLY A 479 1.73 20.53 -19.43
N CYS A 480 2.62 19.91 -18.64
CA CYS A 480 2.67 20.15 -17.20
C CYS A 480 3.43 21.45 -16.85
N SER A 481 2.95 22.14 -15.83
CA SER A 481 3.62 23.34 -15.32
C SER A 481 4.95 22.95 -14.65
N ARG A 482 6.01 23.74 -14.90
CA ARG A 482 7.24 23.60 -14.12
C ARG A 482 6.97 23.86 -12.64
N GLY A 483 7.62 23.11 -11.77
CA GLY A 483 7.52 23.27 -10.31
C GLY A 483 6.52 22.34 -9.64
N LEU A 484 5.84 21.47 -10.38
CA LEU A 484 5.15 20.32 -9.80
C LEU A 484 6.10 19.13 -9.76
N ALA A 485 6.25 18.52 -8.60
CA ALA A 485 6.93 17.24 -8.47
C ALA A 485 6.22 16.21 -9.36
N MET A 486 7.02 15.52 -10.16
CA MET A 486 6.51 14.57 -11.14
C MET A 486 6.87 13.16 -10.69
N GLU A 487 6.17 12.71 -9.70
CA GLU A 487 6.17 11.29 -9.31
C GLU A 487 5.04 10.61 -10.05
N GLU A 488 5.40 9.67 -10.89
CA GLU A 488 4.48 8.98 -11.77
C GLU A 488 4.36 7.52 -11.37
N VAL A 489 3.23 6.94 -11.70
CA VAL A 489 2.99 5.51 -11.53
C VAL A 489 3.59 4.73 -12.70
N PHE A 490 4.53 3.85 -12.41
CA PHE A 490 5.12 2.97 -13.42
C PHE A 490 4.83 1.50 -13.13
N THR A 491 4.81 0.70 -14.17
CA THR A 491 4.69 -0.77 -14.09
C THR A 491 5.60 -1.43 -15.12
N ALA A 492 5.77 -2.74 -14.96
CA ALA A 492 6.45 -3.61 -15.93
C ALA A 492 5.78 -4.98 -15.99
N THR A 493 5.99 -5.69 -17.10
CA THR A 493 5.64 -7.10 -17.23
C THR A 493 6.91 -7.94 -17.11
N VAL A 494 7.01 -8.77 -16.07
CA VAL A 494 8.16 -9.62 -15.77
C VAL A 494 7.76 -11.08 -15.87
N ARG A 495 8.56 -11.89 -16.61
CA ARG A 495 8.33 -13.33 -16.84
C ARG A 495 9.41 -14.19 -16.23
#